data_e50d43091790c7f3770f0c6a5a8dbedb
#
_entry.id   e50d43091790c7f3770f0c6a5a8dbedb
#
_cell.length_a   1.000
_cell.length_b   1.000
_cell.length_c   1.000
_cell.angle_alpha   90.00
_cell.angle_beta   90.00
_cell.angle_gamma   90.00
#
_symmetry.space_group_name_H-M   'P 1'
#
loop_
_entity.id
_entity.type
_entity.pdbx_description
1 polymer ?
#
loop_
_entity_poly.entity_id
_entity_poly.type
_entity_poly.pdbx_seq_one_letter_code
_entity_poly.pdbx_strand_id
1 'polypeptide(L)'
;FGNQGYSRQQSYEGERNSFMFSLLVLSSYIINADGKIMHSEMELVRRFLRQNFGEAAKQQGEEILLKLFEQQKQMGMQQYRSVIQDSCHQIRANMMYEQRLQLLNFLVMIAQADGVVNSQEIQALKEMAIHMGLSAEDVDQMLNLESGASSAGSLDDAYRVLGISPDASNDEVKAAYRKMALKHHPD
;
A
#
# COMPACT_ATOMS: atom_id res chain seq x y z
N PHE A 1 -35.74 8.40 5.20
CA PHE A 1 -35.24 9.30 4.17
C PHE A 1 -33.78 9.73 4.38
N GLY A 2 -33.22 9.68 5.59
CA GLY A 2 -31.84 10.03 5.85
C GLY A 2 -30.84 8.89 5.70
N ASN A 3 -31.32 7.65 5.61
CA ASN A 3 -30.42 6.48 5.70
C ASN A 3 -29.60 6.22 4.44
N GLN A 4 -30.06 6.62 3.26
CA GLN A 4 -29.31 6.35 2.02
C GLN A 4 -28.05 7.18 1.90
N GLY A 5 -28.09 8.47 2.25
CA GLY A 5 -26.92 9.33 2.24
C GLY A 5 -25.89 8.90 3.30
N TYR A 6 -26.37 8.53 4.47
CA TYR A 6 -25.53 8.09 5.57
C TYR A 6 -24.83 6.78 5.25
N SER A 7 -25.52 5.81 4.64
CA SER A 7 -24.92 4.53 4.31
C SER A 7 -23.88 4.64 3.18
N ARG A 8 -24.07 5.58 2.22
CA ARG A 8 -23.05 5.85 1.19
C ARG A 8 -21.79 6.41 1.80
N GLN A 9 -21.92 7.38 2.70
CA GLN A 9 -20.77 7.98 3.37
C GLN A 9 -20.02 6.94 4.21
N GLN A 10 -20.74 6.08 4.93
CA GLN A 10 -20.13 5.00 5.69
C GLN A 10 -19.41 4.00 4.78
N SER A 11 -19.99 3.69 3.62
CA SER A 11 -19.39 2.78 2.65
C SER A 11 -18.06 3.34 2.13
N TYR A 12 -18.00 4.63 1.81
CA TYR A 12 -16.75 5.25 1.33
C TYR A 12 -15.69 5.30 2.42
N GLU A 13 -16.08 5.65 3.64
CA GLU A 13 -15.16 5.66 4.77
C GLU A 13 -14.64 4.25 5.05
N GLY A 14 -15.51 3.25 4.95
CA GLY A 14 -15.13 1.85 5.11
C GLY A 14 -14.14 1.40 4.04
N GLU A 15 -14.39 1.73 2.78
CA GLU A 15 -13.47 1.39 1.68
C GLU A 15 -12.13 2.08 1.84
N ARG A 16 -12.13 3.36 2.18
CA ARG A 16 -10.93 4.13 2.42
C ARG A 16 -10.12 3.55 3.58
N ASN A 17 -10.79 3.24 4.69
CA ASN A 17 -10.15 2.67 5.87
C ASN A 17 -9.61 1.28 5.59
N SER A 18 -10.33 0.48 4.81
CA SER A 18 -9.88 -0.85 4.40
C SER A 18 -8.64 -0.79 3.52
N PHE A 19 -8.63 0.14 2.56
CA PHE A 19 -7.48 0.34 1.69
C PHE A 19 -6.27 0.80 2.51
N MET A 20 -6.45 1.78 3.38
CA MET A 20 -5.37 2.30 4.23
C MET A 20 -4.83 1.20 5.15
N PHE A 21 -5.72 0.42 5.77
CA PHE A 21 -5.31 -0.67 6.66
C PHE A 21 -4.54 -1.73 5.89
N SER A 22 -5.02 -2.15 4.71
CA SER A 22 -4.32 -3.11 3.86
C SER A 22 -2.94 -2.61 3.48
N LEU A 23 -2.85 -1.34 3.09
CA LEU A 23 -1.57 -0.71 2.75
C LEU A 23 -0.60 -0.79 3.92
N LEU A 24 -1.06 -0.48 5.14
CA LEU A 24 -0.22 -0.48 6.33
C LEU A 24 0.22 -1.90 6.71
N VAL A 25 -0.67 -2.88 6.61
CA VAL A 25 -0.34 -4.28 6.91
C VAL A 25 0.77 -4.79 5.98
N LEU A 26 0.61 -4.58 4.68
CA LEU A 26 1.62 -5.02 3.71
C LEU A 26 2.91 -4.21 3.83
N SER A 27 2.80 -2.91 4.12
CA SER A 27 3.97 -2.04 4.33
C SER A 27 4.78 -2.51 5.53
N SER A 28 4.12 -2.92 6.61
CA SER A 28 4.82 -3.40 7.81
C SER A 28 5.69 -4.63 7.51
N TYR A 29 5.21 -5.49 6.63
CA TYR A 29 5.95 -6.69 6.24
C TYR A 29 7.19 -6.34 5.43
N ILE A 30 7.06 -5.41 4.47
CA ILE A 30 8.19 -4.97 3.64
C ILE A 30 9.21 -4.20 4.49
N ILE A 31 8.76 -3.28 5.32
CA ILE A 31 9.66 -2.44 6.12
C ILE A 31 10.50 -3.29 7.07
N ASN A 32 9.92 -4.35 7.61
CA ASN A 32 10.60 -5.21 8.59
C ASN A 32 11.10 -6.53 7.99
N ALA A 33 11.19 -6.64 6.66
CA ALA A 33 11.52 -7.90 5.99
C ALA A 33 12.93 -8.41 6.33
N ASP A 34 13.89 -7.49 6.53
CA ASP A 34 15.26 -7.83 6.88
C ASP A 34 15.54 -7.65 8.38
N GLY A 35 14.52 -7.39 9.17
CA GLY A 35 14.65 -7.14 10.60
C GLY A 35 15.11 -5.74 10.97
N LYS A 36 15.29 -4.85 10.00
CA LYS A 36 15.72 -3.48 10.21
C LYS A 36 14.67 -2.52 9.70
N ILE A 37 14.13 -1.69 10.61
CA ILE A 37 13.15 -0.68 10.24
C ILE A 37 13.90 0.58 9.86
N MET A 38 13.87 0.93 8.57
CA MET A 38 14.59 2.09 8.05
C MET A 38 13.75 3.34 8.15
N HIS A 39 14.40 4.45 8.55
CA HIS A 39 13.74 5.74 8.67
C HIS A 39 13.15 6.22 7.34
N SER A 40 13.88 6.02 6.25
CA SER A 40 13.45 6.44 4.92
C SER A 40 12.17 5.74 4.46
N GLU A 41 12.04 4.45 4.78
CA GLU A 41 10.84 3.68 4.48
C GLU A 41 9.64 4.19 5.27
N MET A 42 9.85 4.43 6.56
CA MET A 42 8.81 4.99 7.44
C MET A 42 8.38 6.39 6.98
N GLU A 43 9.35 7.20 6.57
CA GLU A 43 9.07 8.56 6.13
C GLU A 43 8.26 8.59 4.85
N LEU A 44 8.49 7.67 3.93
CA LEU A 44 7.69 7.56 2.71
C LEU A 44 6.22 7.28 3.04
N VAL A 45 5.97 6.33 3.95
CA VAL A 45 4.60 6.00 4.37
C VAL A 45 3.94 7.19 5.09
N ARG A 46 4.66 7.84 6.00
CA ARG A 46 4.15 9.01 6.72
C ARG A 46 3.75 10.13 5.77
N ARG A 47 4.62 10.42 4.80
CA ARG A 47 4.38 11.48 3.83
C ARG A 47 3.17 11.16 2.96
N PHE A 48 3.08 9.92 2.50
CA PHE A 48 1.94 9.48 1.69
C PHE A 48 0.63 9.64 2.47
N LEU A 49 0.59 9.19 3.71
CA LEU A 49 -0.61 9.28 4.55
C LEU A 49 -1.00 10.74 4.81
N ARG A 50 -0.02 11.58 5.14
CA ARG A 50 -0.27 13.00 5.42
C ARG A 50 -0.85 13.72 4.22
N GLN A 51 -0.25 13.52 3.05
CA GLN A 51 -0.64 14.24 1.85
C GLN A 51 -1.96 13.77 1.27
N ASN A 52 -2.31 12.49 1.44
CA ASN A 52 -3.49 11.93 0.81
C ASN A 52 -4.67 11.74 1.76
N PHE A 53 -4.42 11.61 3.06
CA PHE A 53 -5.45 11.34 4.05
C PHE A 53 -5.47 12.34 5.20
N GLY A 54 -4.49 13.24 5.27
CA GLY A 54 -4.40 14.29 6.29
C GLY A 54 -3.55 13.91 7.49
N GLU A 55 -3.32 14.90 8.35
CA GLU A 55 -2.44 14.75 9.52
C GLU A 55 -2.99 13.73 10.52
N ALA A 56 -4.31 13.73 10.73
CA ALA A 56 -4.94 12.78 11.64
C ALA A 56 -4.74 11.34 11.17
N ALA A 57 -4.90 11.10 9.88
CA ALA A 57 -4.69 9.78 9.29
C ALA A 57 -3.22 9.35 9.36
N LYS A 58 -2.29 10.30 9.20
CA LYS A 58 -0.87 10.04 9.35
C LYS A 58 -0.55 9.57 10.77
N GLN A 59 -1.10 10.24 11.79
CA GLN A 59 -0.88 9.85 13.18
C GLN A 59 -1.49 8.49 13.49
N GLN A 60 -2.72 8.25 13.04
CA GLN A 60 -3.38 6.96 13.23
C GLN A 60 -2.64 5.84 12.52
N GLY A 61 -2.24 6.08 11.28
CA GLY A 61 -1.51 5.11 10.47
C GLY A 61 -0.17 4.75 11.08
N GLU A 62 0.54 5.74 11.61
CA GLU A 62 1.80 5.52 12.30
C GLU A 62 1.63 4.65 13.54
N GLU A 63 0.59 4.93 14.34
CA GLU A 63 0.28 4.11 15.51
C GLU A 63 -0.08 2.67 15.13
N ILE A 64 -0.87 2.50 14.08
CA ILE A 64 -1.22 1.17 13.56
C ILE A 64 0.03 0.44 13.10
N LEU A 65 0.91 1.12 12.39
CA LEU A 65 2.15 0.53 11.88
C LEU A 65 3.05 0.06 13.02
N LEU A 66 3.18 0.87 14.06
CA LEU A 66 3.97 0.49 15.23
C LEU A 66 3.38 -0.72 15.96
N LYS A 67 2.05 -0.79 16.06
CA LYS A 67 1.36 -1.96 16.63
C LYS A 67 1.58 -3.21 15.77
N LEU A 68 1.60 -3.05 14.46
CA LEU A 68 1.85 -4.16 13.54
C LEU A 68 3.28 -4.69 13.70
N PHE A 69 4.27 -3.82 13.88
CA PHE A 69 5.63 -4.26 14.16
C PHE A 69 5.71 -5.02 15.48
N GLU A 70 5.03 -4.54 16.50
CA GLU A 70 4.99 -5.23 17.80
C GLU A 70 4.30 -6.58 17.68
N GLN A 71 3.20 -6.67 16.96
CA GLN A 71 2.47 -7.91 16.70
C GLN A 71 3.36 -8.91 15.95
N GLN A 72 4.09 -8.44 14.96
CA GLN A 72 5.04 -9.26 14.19
C GLN A 72 6.11 -9.85 15.11
N LYS A 73 6.63 -9.05 16.03
CA LYS A 73 7.63 -9.46 16.99
C LYS A 73 7.10 -10.53 17.95
N GLN A 74 5.87 -10.34 18.43
CA GLN A 74 5.24 -11.27 19.38
C GLN A 74 4.82 -12.59 18.72
N MET A 75 4.25 -12.51 17.54
CA MET A 75 3.79 -13.69 16.79
C MET A 75 4.92 -14.55 16.25
N GLY A 76 6.00 -13.89 15.83
CA GLY A 76 7.05 -14.53 15.06
C GLY A 76 6.79 -14.44 13.57
N MET A 77 7.85 -14.57 12.77
CA MET A 77 7.80 -14.34 11.33
C MET A 77 6.88 -15.32 10.61
N GLN A 78 6.83 -16.59 11.03
CA GLN A 78 6.01 -17.58 10.35
C GLN A 78 4.52 -17.30 10.48
N GLN A 79 4.07 -16.96 11.68
CA GLN A 79 2.65 -16.64 11.90
C GLN A 79 2.28 -15.32 11.22
N TYR A 80 3.15 -14.33 11.29
CA TYR A 80 2.89 -13.05 10.65
C TYR A 80 2.84 -13.18 9.13
N ARG A 81 3.70 -14.02 8.57
CA ARG A 81 3.68 -14.34 7.14
C ARG A 81 2.33 -14.89 6.72
N SER A 82 1.73 -15.75 7.54
CA SER A 82 0.40 -16.28 7.29
C SER A 82 -0.66 -15.19 7.29
N VAL A 83 -0.56 -14.22 8.22
CA VAL A 83 -1.46 -13.05 8.25
C VAL A 83 -1.34 -12.25 6.96
N ILE A 84 -0.11 -12.03 6.48
CA ILE A 84 0.14 -11.30 5.24
C ILE A 84 -0.46 -12.04 4.05
N GLN A 85 -0.29 -13.35 3.98
CA GLN A 85 -0.86 -14.15 2.90
C GLN A 85 -2.39 -14.06 2.90
N ASP A 86 -3.03 -14.15 4.07
CA ASP A 86 -4.47 -14.00 4.19
C ASP A 86 -4.93 -12.61 3.74
N SER A 87 -4.19 -11.58 4.13
CA SER A 87 -4.49 -10.20 3.72
C SER A 87 -4.38 -10.05 2.20
N CYS A 88 -3.37 -10.64 1.59
CA CYS A 88 -3.19 -10.63 0.14
C CYS A 88 -4.33 -11.34 -0.58
N HIS A 89 -4.80 -12.46 -0.04
CA HIS A 89 -5.94 -13.18 -0.60
C HIS A 89 -7.23 -12.35 -0.54
N GLN A 90 -7.45 -11.64 0.57
CA GLN A 90 -8.59 -10.73 0.69
C GLN A 90 -8.49 -9.56 -0.30
N ILE A 91 -7.31 -9.03 -0.48
CA ILE A 91 -7.05 -7.97 -1.45
C ILE A 91 -7.37 -8.48 -2.86
N ARG A 92 -6.93 -9.69 -3.18
CA ARG A 92 -7.22 -10.32 -4.46
C ARG A 92 -8.73 -10.47 -4.69
N ALA A 93 -9.46 -10.83 -3.66
CA ALA A 93 -10.91 -11.05 -3.75
C ALA A 93 -11.70 -9.74 -3.88
N ASN A 94 -11.19 -8.64 -3.29
CA ASN A 94 -11.95 -7.40 -3.13
C ASN A 94 -11.46 -6.24 -3.98
N MET A 95 -10.26 -6.32 -4.55
CA MET A 95 -9.67 -5.24 -5.33
C MET A 95 -9.52 -5.64 -6.79
N MET A 96 -9.69 -4.67 -7.67
CA MET A 96 -9.50 -4.86 -9.10
C MET A 96 -8.02 -5.05 -9.42
N TYR A 97 -7.74 -5.69 -10.55
CA TYR A 97 -6.37 -6.03 -10.96
C TYR A 97 -5.45 -4.81 -10.98
N GLU A 98 -5.91 -3.70 -11.56
CA GLU A 98 -5.07 -2.49 -11.60
C GLU A 98 -4.82 -1.89 -10.23
N GLN A 99 -5.80 -1.95 -9.34
CA GLN A 99 -5.62 -1.47 -7.96
C GLN A 99 -4.57 -2.30 -7.24
N ARG A 100 -4.56 -3.61 -7.48
CA ARG A 100 -3.55 -4.50 -6.89
C ARG A 100 -2.16 -4.21 -7.45
N LEU A 101 -2.07 -3.93 -8.75
CA LEU A 101 -0.79 -3.52 -9.36
C LEU A 101 -0.28 -2.22 -8.75
N GLN A 102 -1.17 -1.25 -8.53
CA GLN A 102 -0.79 0.03 -7.93
C GLN A 102 -0.33 -0.14 -6.49
N LEU A 103 -1.02 -0.99 -5.74
CA LEU A 103 -0.62 -1.31 -4.37
C LEU A 103 0.76 -1.96 -4.34
N LEU A 104 1.00 -2.92 -5.22
CA LEU A 104 2.30 -3.57 -5.34
C LEU A 104 3.39 -2.57 -5.71
N ASN A 105 3.11 -1.67 -6.65
CA ASN A 105 4.07 -0.66 -7.04
C ASN A 105 4.44 0.27 -5.88
N PHE A 106 3.46 0.63 -5.06
CA PHE A 106 3.73 1.44 -3.87
C PHE A 106 4.64 0.70 -2.89
N LEU A 107 4.41 -0.60 -2.70
CA LEU A 107 5.26 -1.43 -1.83
C LEU A 107 6.68 -1.52 -2.37
N VAL A 108 6.84 -1.64 -3.69
CA VAL A 108 8.17 -1.61 -4.32
C VAL A 108 8.86 -0.27 -4.04
N MET A 109 8.14 0.83 -4.10
CA MET A 109 8.69 2.15 -3.80
C MET A 109 9.13 2.28 -2.35
N ILE A 110 8.39 1.71 -1.42
CA ILE A 110 8.81 1.66 -0.01
C ILE A 110 10.15 0.92 0.10
N ALA A 111 10.26 -0.23 -0.54
CA ALA A 111 11.49 -1.01 -0.52
C ALA A 111 12.68 -0.25 -1.11
N GLN A 112 12.43 0.63 -2.08
CA GLN A 112 13.48 1.41 -2.75
C GLN A 112 13.77 2.74 -2.06
N ALA A 113 13.07 3.06 -0.98
CA ALA A 113 13.16 4.38 -0.34
C ALA A 113 14.55 4.73 0.17
N ASP A 114 15.36 3.74 0.53
CA ASP A 114 16.72 3.96 0.99
C ASP A 114 17.77 3.79 -0.13
N GLY A 115 17.32 3.55 -1.36
CA GLY A 115 18.20 3.40 -2.52
C GLY A 115 18.71 1.98 -2.76
N VAL A 116 18.53 1.07 -1.83
CA VAL A 116 19.00 -0.31 -1.94
C VAL A 116 17.86 -1.26 -1.57
N VAL A 117 17.52 -2.17 -2.50
CA VAL A 117 16.53 -3.22 -2.22
C VAL A 117 17.29 -4.51 -1.98
N ASN A 118 17.14 -5.06 -0.78
CA ASN A 118 17.84 -6.30 -0.44
C ASN A 118 17.04 -7.53 -0.88
N SER A 119 17.67 -8.70 -0.82
CA SER A 119 17.06 -9.94 -1.30
C SER A 119 15.84 -10.35 -0.48
N GLN A 120 15.80 -10.06 0.82
CA GLN A 120 14.67 -10.36 1.67
C GLN A 120 13.44 -9.53 1.29
N GLU A 121 13.65 -8.25 0.97
CA GLU A 121 12.57 -7.37 0.50
C GLU A 121 12.03 -7.84 -0.86
N ILE A 122 12.92 -8.20 -1.78
CA ILE A 122 12.52 -8.70 -3.10
C ILE A 122 11.68 -9.98 -2.95
N GLN A 123 12.12 -10.90 -2.10
CA GLN A 123 11.41 -12.15 -1.87
C GLN A 123 10.03 -11.89 -1.27
N ALA A 124 9.95 -10.98 -0.30
CA ALA A 124 8.67 -10.61 0.31
C ALA A 124 7.73 -9.98 -0.71
N LEU A 125 8.23 -9.10 -1.57
CA LEU A 125 7.43 -8.48 -2.63
C LEU A 125 6.89 -9.52 -3.61
N LYS A 126 7.73 -10.46 -4.04
CA LYS A 126 7.31 -11.51 -4.97
C LYS A 126 6.28 -12.43 -4.35
N GLU A 127 6.44 -12.77 -3.09
CA GLU A 127 5.49 -13.60 -2.36
C GLU A 127 4.12 -12.90 -2.27
N MET A 128 4.12 -11.63 -1.88
CA MET A 128 2.88 -10.86 -1.82
C MET A 128 2.22 -10.72 -3.18
N ALA A 129 3.02 -10.50 -4.22
CA ALA A 129 2.50 -10.40 -5.58
C ALA A 129 1.74 -11.66 -5.98
N ILE A 130 2.33 -12.82 -5.75
CA ILE A 130 1.71 -14.11 -6.09
C ILE A 130 0.38 -14.28 -5.35
N HIS A 131 0.37 -14.00 -4.06
CA HIS A 131 -0.84 -14.14 -3.25
C HIS A 131 -1.92 -13.10 -3.59
N MET A 132 -1.52 -11.95 -4.15
CA MET A 132 -2.46 -10.95 -4.65
C MET A 132 -2.98 -11.25 -6.06
N GLY A 133 -2.61 -12.38 -6.63
CA GLY A 133 -3.00 -12.73 -8.00
C GLY A 133 -2.21 -11.99 -9.07
N LEU A 134 -1.02 -11.53 -8.73
CA LEU A 134 -0.06 -10.92 -9.65
C LEU A 134 1.09 -11.90 -9.89
N SER A 135 2.14 -11.46 -10.54
CA SER A 135 3.28 -12.33 -10.84
C SER A 135 4.59 -11.81 -10.25
N ALA A 136 5.55 -12.71 -10.07
CA ALA A 136 6.89 -12.34 -9.67
C ALA A 136 7.56 -11.43 -10.72
N GLU A 137 7.22 -11.63 -11.99
CA GLU A 137 7.73 -10.80 -13.09
C GLU A 137 7.26 -9.33 -12.95
N ASP A 138 6.06 -9.11 -12.44
CA ASP A 138 5.56 -7.76 -12.19
C ASP A 138 6.49 -7.02 -11.23
N VAL A 139 6.98 -7.71 -10.20
CA VAL A 139 7.94 -7.12 -9.26
C VAL A 139 9.25 -6.77 -9.96
N ASP A 140 9.78 -7.72 -10.76
CA ASP A 140 11.02 -7.48 -11.50
C ASP A 140 10.90 -6.29 -12.46
N GLN A 141 9.78 -6.16 -13.15
CA GLN A 141 9.53 -5.05 -14.06
C GLN A 141 9.46 -3.73 -13.31
N MET A 142 8.77 -3.69 -12.17
CA MET A 142 8.69 -2.48 -11.35
C MET A 142 10.05 -2.06 -10.81
N LEU A 143 10.86 -3.02 -10.35
CA LEU A 143 12.21 -2.74 -9.87
C LEU A 143 13.10 -2.21 -10.99
N ASN A 144 13.02 -2.79 -12.19
CA ASN A 144 13.84 -2.38 -13.33
C ASN A 144 13.44 -1.00 -13.84
N LEU A 145 12.14 -0.71 -13.91
CA LEU A 145 11.66 0.59 -14.34
C LEU A 145 12.13 1.69 -13.39
N GLU A 146 12.08 1.43 -12.10
CA GLU A 146 12.47 2.40 -11.08
C GLU A 146 14.00 2.60 -11.03
N SER A 147 14.78 1.53 -11.25
CA SER A 147 16.23 1.66 -11.23
C SER A 147 16.78 2.51 -12.38
N GLY A 148 15.98 2.71 -13.44
CA GLY A 148 16.32 3.62 -14.54
C GLY A 148 15.84 5.04 -14.32
N ALA A 149 15.04 5.31 -13.29
CA ALA A 149 14.51 6.63 -12.99
C ALA A 149 15.32 7.30 -11.90
N SER A 150 15.46 8.63 -11.95
CA SER A 150 16.12 9.36 -10.89
C SER A 150 15.30 9.25 -9.60
N SER A 151 15.98 9.10 -8.47
CA SER A 151 15.32 8.93 -7.17
C SER A 151 14.43 10.10 -6.76
N ALA A 152 14.57 11.25 -7.41
CA ALA A 152 13.79 12.45 -7.11
C ALA A 152 12.33 12.34 -7.55
N GLY A 153 12.00 11.44 -8.48
CA GLY A 153 10.64 11.30 -9.01
C GLY A 153 9.81 10.21 -8.37
N SER A 154 10.36 9.45 -7.44
CA SER A 154 9.70 8.23 -6.95
C SER A 154 8.38 8.51 -6.23
N LEU A 155 8.28 9.58 -5.44
CA LEU A 155 7.03 9.92 -4.74
C LEU A 155 5.98 10.44 -5.71
N ASP A 156 6.38 11.29 -6.65
CA ASP A 156 5.48 11.78 -7.69
C ASP A 156 4.96 10.63 -8.56
N ASP A 157 5.80 9.64 -8.84
CA ASP A 157 5.40 8.46 -9.58
C ASP A 157 4.34 7.65 -8.82
N ALA A 158 4.44 7.55 -7.49
CA ALA A 158 3.42 6.89 -6.67
C ALA A 158 2.07 7.57 -6.82
N TYR A 159 2.03 8.90 -6.75
CA TYR A 159 0.79 9.65 -6.92
C TYR A 159 0.22 9.48 -8.32
N ARG A 160 1.09 9.43 -9.32
CA ARG A 160 0.67 9.22 -10.71
C ARG A 160 0.06 7.84 -10.89
N VAL A 161 0.66 6.81 -10.31
CA VAL A 161 0.17 5.44 -10.40
C VAL A 161 -1.20 5.32 -9.75
N LEU A 162 -1.41 5.99 -8.61
CA LEU A 162 -2.72 6.01 -7.94
C LEU A 162 -3.71 6.97 -8.61
N GLY A 163 -3.26 7.77 -9.57
CA GLY A 163 -4.10 8.73 -10.28
C GLY A 163 -4.47 9.94 -9.44
N ILE A 164 -3.63 10.29 -8.46
CA ILE A 164 -3.85 11.44 -7.57
C ILE A 164 -2.65 12.36 -7.62
N SER A 165 -2.87 13.65 -7.34
CA SER A 165 -1.79 14.60 -7.26
C SER A 165 -1.25 14.66 -5.82
N PRO A 166 0.01 15.09 -5.62
CA PRO A 166 0.57 15.23 -4.26
C PRO A 166 -0.22 16.17 -3.36
N ASP A 167 -0.96 17.10 -3.96
CA ASP A 167 -1.77 18.08 -3.23
C ASP A 167 -3.24 17.64 -3.12
N ALA A 168 -3.55 16.41 -3.49
CA ALA A 168 -4.93 15.93 -3.51
C ALA A 168 -5.56 15.93 -2.11
N SER A 169 -6.79 16.40 -2.04
CA SER A 169 -7.59 16.32 -0.82
C SER A 169 -8.08 14.88 -0.60
N ASN A 170 -8.60 14.61 0.59
CA ASN A 170 -9.21 13.32 0.89
C ASN A 170 -10.31 12.96 -0.10
N ASP A 171 -11.10 13.96 -0.52
CA ASP A 171 -12.18 13.74 -1.48
C ASP A 171 -11.63 13.40 -2.87
N GLU A 172 -10.52 14.01 -3.27
CA GLU A 172 -9.87 13.70 -4.54
C GLU A 172 -9.29 12.30 -4.54
N VAL A 173 -8.72 11.86 -3.42
CA VAL A 173 -8.21 10.50 -3.27
C VAL A 173 -9.35 9.49 -3.41
N LYS A 174 -10.47 9.75 -2.73
CA LYS A 174 -11.68 8.91 -2.83
C LYS A 174 -12.21 8.86 -4.26
N ALA A 175 -12.24 10.02 -4.93
CA ALA A 175 -12.74 10.11 -6.30
C ALA A 175 -11.82 9.34 -7.27
N ALA A 176 -10.51 9.45 -7.10
CA ALA A 176 -9.55 8.73 -7.93
C ALA A 176 -9.69 7.23 -7.75
N TYR A 177 -9.80 6.77 -6.50
CA TYR A 177 -10.00 5.36 -6.19
C TYR A 177 -11.29 4.83 -6.82
N ARG A 178 -12.37 5.59 -6.70
CA ARG A 178 -13.67 5.22 -7.27
C ARG A 178 -13.63 5.17 -8.79
N LYS A 179 -12.98 6.15 -9.41
CA LYS A 179 -12.84 6.22 -10.86
C LYS A 179 -12.10 4.99 -11.40
N MET A 180 -11.07 4.55 -10.71
CA MET A 180 -10.34 3.36 -11.10
C MET A 180 -11.19 2.09 -10.94
N ALA A 181 -11.94 2.00 -9.85
CA ALA A 181 -12.84 0.88 -9.62
C ALA A 181 -13.88 0.77 -10.74
N LEU A 182 -14.45 1.91 -11.18
CA LEU A 182 -15.43 1.93 -12.26
C LEU A 182 -14.81 1.61 -13.61
N LYS A 183 -13.60 2.10 -13.87
CA LYS A 183 -12.91 1.91 -15.16
C LYS A 183 -12.58 0.45 -15.41
N HIS A 184 -12.30 -0.31 -14.36
CA HIS A 184 -11.87 -1.70 -14.47
C HIS A 184 -12.94 -2.70 -14.05
N HIS A 185 -14.14 -2.23 -13.78
CA HIS A 185 -15.26 -3.10 -13.51
C HIS A 185 -15.72 -3.73 -14.83
N PRO A 186 -15.79 -5.05 -14.93
CA PRO A 186 -16.20 -5.70 -16.18
C PRO A 186 -17.70 -5.54 -16.35
N ASP A 187 -18.10 -4.67 -17.14
CA ASP A 187 -19.46 -4.55 -17.57
C ASP A 187 -19.99 -3.48 -17.80
#